data_9bf1783941ee7b14cbfd47ce272db2a0
#
_entry.id   9bf1783941ee7b14cbfd47ce272db2a0
#
_cell.length_a   1.000
_cell.length_b   1.000
_cell.length_c   1.000
_cell.angle_alpha   90.00
_cell.angle_beta   90.00
_cell.angle_gamma   90.00
#
_symmetry.space_group_name_H-M   'P 1'
#
loop_
_entity.id
_entity.type
_entity.pdbx_description
1 polymer ?
#
loop_
_entity_poly.entity_id
_entity_poly.type
_entity_poly.pdbx_seq_one_letter_code
_entity_poly.pdbx_strand_id
1 'polypeptide(L)'
;MKKLFVTLALAMGVYTAQAWNYVYDQAALLLAFENMTPEAQSLMKKHLGEPFRQQIQTFEQARKKGELLETAEWRTITLDMDLKPVVADDKNAIAQLENAVEVVKNRALKSDEEVTLAIRKIVELTIEMHNVGNVHLEEYPYSKDDFEFQQSMGGYGAKEKFRPRKWKHFWSYGFSVFHSSWSAEMHIRDLKVCHGRYKEQYMAGTIRDWATDMGKLVKPLYDWAGPQCSLSRQAHAEEEERFYAGVARAAYRIAALMNNSTK
;
A
#
# COMPACT_ATOMS: atom_id res chain seq x y z
N MET A 1 7.05 41.73 -13.13
CA MET A 1 6.15 41.09 -12.15
C MET A 1 5.26 39.96 -12.73
N LYS A 2 5.48 39.49 -13.98
CA LYS A 2 4.68 38.38 -14.60
C LYS A 2 5.35 36.99 -14.53
N LYS A 3 6.59 36.88 -14.05
CA LYS A 3 7.32 35.60 -14.00
C LYS A 3 7.22 34.87 -12.64
N LEU A 4 6.65 35.49 -11.61
CA LEU A 4 6.53 34.89 -10.26
C LEU A 4 5.27 34.02 -10.09
N PHE A 5 4.25 34.19 -10.94
CA PHE A 5 3.00 33.44 -10.84
C PHE A 5 3.03 32.07 -11.53
N VAL A 6 3.95 31.86 -12.47
CA VAL A 6 4.04 30.57 -13.21
C VAL A 6 4.76 29.50 -12.36
N THR A 7 5.66 29.90 -11.47
CA THR A 7 6.39 28.96 -10.63
C THR A 7 5.57 28.43 -9.45
N LEU A 8 4.55 29.16 -9.01
CA LEU A 8 3.68 28.73 -7.91
C LEU A 8 2.57 27.76 -8.38
N ALA A 9 2.17 27.80 -9.65
CA ALA A 9 1.15 26.91 -10.20
C ALA A 9 1.69 25.50 -10.52
N LEU A 10 3.02 25.36 -10.75
CA LEU A 10 3.67 24.07 -10.99
C LEU A 10 3.98 23.31 -9.70
N ALA A 11 3.99 23.95 -8.54
CA ALA A 11 4.25 23.31 -7.24
C ALA A 11 3.01 22.64 -6.63
N MET A 12 1.81 22.83 -7.16
CA MET A 12 0.56 22.24 -6.64
C MET A 12 0.07 21.01 -7.41
N GLY A 13 0.85 20.49 -8.37
CA GLY A 13 0.38 19.48 -9.33
C GLY A 13 0.96 18.07 -9.21
N VAL A 14 1.78 17.76 -8.21
CA VAL A 14 2.35 16.40 -8.09
C VAL A 14 2.08 15.82 -6.71
N TYR A 15 0.82 15.62 -6.37
CA TYR A 15 0.46 14.62 -5.38
C TYR A 15 0.51 13.26 -6.08
N THR A 16 1.70 12.68 -6.15
CA THR A 16 1.87 11.29 -6.56
C THR A 16 1.13 10.41 -5.57
N ALA A 17 0.34 9.50 -6.10
CA ALA A 17 -0.43 8.54 -5.32
C ALA A 17 0.49 7.73 -4.40
N GLN A 18 0.31 7.90 -3.11
CA GLN A 18 0.90 7.06 -2.07
C GLN A 18 -0.02 5.87 -1.85
N ALA A 19 0.55 4.71 -1.44
CA ALA A 19 -0.26 3.56 -1.06
C ALA A 19 -1.20 3.93 0.08
N TRP A 20 -0.61 4.46 1.14
CA TRP A 20 -1.29 5.02 2.30
C TRP A 20 -0.62 6.32 2.74
N ASN A 21 -1.12 6.94 3.81
CA ASN A 21 -0.36 7.95 4.53
C ASN A 21 0.93 7.30 5.05
N TYR A 22 2.07 7.99 4.95
CA TYR A 22 3.40 7.49 5.29
C TYR A 22 3.49 6.81 6.67
N VAL A 23 2.60 7.17 7.63
CA VAL A 23 2.58 6.58 8.97
C VAL A 23 2.15 5.12 8.93
N TYR A 24 1.20 4.75 8.04
CA TYR A 24 0.78 3.36 7.85
C TYR A 24 1.82 2.55 7.10
N ASP A 25 2.47 3.14 6.08
CA ASP A 25 3.60 2.50 5.39
C ASP A 25 4.73 2.20 6.38
N GLN A 26 5.00 3.16 7.27
CA GLN A 26 5.98 3.00 8.34
C GLN A 26 5.57 1.92 9.34
N ALA A 27 4.31 1.88 9.74
CA ALA A 27 3.80 0.86 10.65
C ALA A 27 3.88 -0.54 10.02
N ALA A 28 3.53 -0.67 8.74
CA ALA A 28 3.64 -1.93 8.00
C ALA A 28 5.10 -2.42 7.95
N LEU A 29 6.05 -1.55 7.60
CA LEU A 29 7.46 -1.92 7.50
C LEU A 29 8.06 -2.29 8.87
N LEU A 30 7.78 -1.51 9.91
CA LEU A 30 8.29 -1.80 11.26
C LEU A 30 7.71 -3.10 11.80
N LEU A 31 6.41 -3.34 11.62
CA LEU A 31 5.77 -4.60 12.01
C LEU A 31 6.32 -5.79 11.20
N ALA A 32 6.59 -5.60 9.90
CA ALA A 32 7.24 -6.60 9.08
C ALA A 32 8.63 -6.95 9.64
N PHE A 33 9.44 -5.94 9.93
CA PHE A 33 10.79 -6.13 10.46
C PHE A 33 10.81 -6.91 11.78
N GLU A 34 9.87 -6.64 12.70
CA GLU A 34 9.74 -7.38 13.95
C GLU A 34 9.40 -8.88 13.74
N ASN A 35 8.84 -9.23 12.57
CA ASN A 35 8.43 -10.60 12.23
C ASN A 35 9.40 -11.30 11.26
N MET A 36 10.52 -10.67 10.93
CA MET A 36 11.58 -11.26 10.13
C MET A 36 12.52 -12.13 10.98
N THR A 37 13.11 -13.15 10.34
CA THR A 37 14.21 -13.91 10.92
C THR A 37 15.45 -13.01 11.09
N PRO A 38 16.41 -13.37 11.97
CA PRO A 38 17.64 -12.61 12.15
C PRO A 38 18.40 -12.38 10.82
N GLU A 39 18.39 -13.38 9.94
CA GLU A 39 19.04 -13.32 8.62
C GLU A 39 18.35 -12.31 7.70
N ALA A 40 17.02 -12.33 7.66
CA ALA A 40 16.23 -11.37 6.89
C ALA A 40 16.39 -9.95 7.44
N GLN A 41 16.40 -9.78 8.77
CA GLN A 41 16.66 -8.49 9.41
C GLN A 41 18.06 -7.96 9.08
N SER A 42 19.08 -8.82 9.12
CA SER A 42 20.45 -8.46 8.78
C SER A 42 20.56 -8.02 7.32
N LEU A 43 19.90 -8.74 6.39
CA LEU A 43 19.86 -8.37 4.98
C LEU A 43 19.16 -7.03 4.77
N MET A 44 18.02 -6.80 5.42
CA MET A 44 17.30 -5.51 5.37
C MET A 44 18.18 -4.36 5.85
N LYS A 45 18.87 -4.53 6.99
CA LYS A 45 19.77 -3.50 7.55
C LYS A 45 20.94 -3.20 6.62
N LYS A 46 21.54 -4.24 6.03
CA LYS A 46 22.66 -4.08 5.08
C LYS A 46 22.28 -3.18 3.90
N HIS A 47 21.11 -3.41 3.30
CA HIS A 47 20.72 -2.77 2.05
C HIS A 47 19.88 -1.50 2.21
N LEU A 48 19.11 -1.38 3.27
CA LEU A 48 18.25 -0.21 3.49
C LEU A 48 18.80 0.74 4.58
N GLY A 49 19.74 0.27 5.42
CA GLY A 49 20.28 1.05 6.53
C GLY A 49 19.34 1.13 7.73
N GLU A 50 19.79 1.84 8.77
CA GLU A 50 19.00 2.18 9.96
C GLU A 50 19.08 3.71 10.18
N PRO A 51 18.05 4.35 10.76
CA PRO A 51 16.77 3.80 11.18
C PRO A 51 15.76 3.75 10.03
N PHE A 52 14.92 2.74 9.99
CA PHE A 52 13.89 2.53 8.95
C PHE A 52 12.92 3.71 8.76
N ARG A 53 12.73 4.56 9.76
CA ARG A 53 11.91 5.79 9.64
C ARG A 53 12.42 6.73 8.54
N GLN A 54 13.74 6.90 8.46
CA GLN A 54 14.35 7.70 7.39
C GLN A 54 14.23 7.02 6.03
N GLN A 55 14.22 5.68 6.01
CA GLN A 55 14.12 4.93 4.75
C GLN A 55 12.76 5.12 4.08
N ILE A 56 11.65 5.12 4.82
CA ILE A 56 10.33 5.39 4.23
C ILE A 56 10.25 6.81 3.69
N GLN A 57 10.80 7.79 4.40
CA GLN A 57 10.92 9.15 3.86
C GLN A 57 11.81 9.21 2.62
N THR A 58 12.87 8.40 2.59
CA THR A 58 13.76 8.27 1.43
C THR A 58 13.06 7.57 0.27
N PHE A 59 12.26 6.54 0.55
CA PHE A 59 11.39 5.90 -0.45
C PHE A 59 10.40 6.89 -1.06
N GLU A 60 9.71 7.67 -0.22
CA GLU A 60 8.80 8.70 -0.71
C GLU A 60 9.50 9.77 -1.54
N GLN A 61 10.68 10.19 -1.12
CA GLN A 61 11.48 11.18 -1.86
C GLN A 61 11.98 10.62 -3.19
N ALA A 62 12.49 9.38 -3.20
CA ALA A 62 12.93 8.71 -4.40
C ALA A 62 11.75 8.47 -5.37
N ARG A 63 10.57 8.10 -4.83
CA ARG A 63 9.35 7.98 -5.60
C ARG A 63 8.89 9.32 -6.19
N LYS A 64 8.93 10.40 -5.42
CA LYS A 64 8.63 11.76 -5.92
C LYS A 64 9.57 12.21 -7.02
N LYS A 65 10.80 11.70 -7.03
CA LYS A 65 11.81 11.93 -8.07
C LYS A 65 11.72 10.95 -9.24
N GLY A 66 10.83 9.95 -9.18
CA GLY A 66 10.73 8.91 -10.20
C GLY A 66 11.87 7.88 -10.19
N GLU A 67 12.67 7.84 -9.12
CA GLU A 67 13.87 6.99 -9.04
C GLU A 67 13.57 5.51 -8.76
N LEU A 68 12.38 5.18 -8.19
CA LEU A 68 12.09 3.83 -7.71
C LEU A 68 11.04 3.09 -8.52
N LEU A 69 10.10 3.81 -9.10
CA LEU A 69 9.04 3.22 -9.90
C LEU A 69 8.82 4.07 -11.13
N GLU A 70 9.26 3.55 -12.24
CA GLU A 70 9.15 4.22 -13.53
C GLU A 70 7.69 4.40 -13.96
N THR A 71 6.76 3.59 -13.43
CA THR A 71 5.37 3.64 -13.84
C THR A 71 4.39 3.45 -12.68
N ALA A 72 3.25 4.12 -12.77
CA ALA A 72 2.12 3.92 -11.86
C ALA A 72 1.47 2.52 -12.04
N GLU A 73 1.68 1.88 -13.18
CA GLU A 73 1.15 0.56 -13.54
C GLU A 73 1.65 -0.54 -12.61
N TRP A 74 2.92 -0.48 -12.19
CA TRP A 74 3.50 -1.46 -11.27
C TRP A 74 2.84 -1.53 -9.90
N ARG A 75 2.02 -0.56 -9.53
CA ARG A 75 1.36 -0.49 -8.21
C ARG A 75 -0.01 -1.13 -8.19
N THR A 76 -0.55 -1.41 -9.37
CA THR A 76 -1.91 -1.92 -9.50
C THR A 76 -1.88 -3.43 -9.68
N ILE A 77 -2.79 -4.11 -8.99
CA ILE A 77 -3.13 -5.49 -9.31
C ILE A 77 -4.48 -5.49 -10.04
N THR A 78 -4.56 -6.26 -11.11
CA THR A 78 -5.79 -6.48 -11.86
C THR A 78 -6.27 -7.91 -11.64
N LEU A 79 -7.55 -8.07 -11.38
CA LEU A 79 -8.21 -9.35 -11.16
C LEU A 79 -9.41 -9.46 -12.09
N ASP A 80 -9.65 -10.67 -12.59
CA ASP A 80 -10.90 -10.99 -13.29
C ASP A 80 -12.10 -11.11 -12.31
N MET A 81 -13.28 -11.41 -12.82
CA MET A 81 -14.50 -11.54 -11.99
C MET A 81 -14.48 -12.78 -11.08
N ASP A 82 -13.64 -13.77 -11.37
CA ASP A 82 -13.35 -14.91 -10.49
C ASP A 82 -12.27 -14.60 -9.46
N LEU A 83 -11.81 -13.36 -9.41
CA LEU A 83 -10.74 -12.86 -8.53
C LEU A 83 -9.37 -13.50 -8.81
N LYS A 84 -9.14 -13.98 -10.02
CA LYS A 84 -7.84 -14.50 -10.44
C LYS A 84 -6.97 -13.35 -10.94
N PRO A 85 -5.67 -13.33 -10.59
CA PRO A 85 -4.76 -12.31 -11.09
C PRO A 85 -4.63 -12.33 -12.62
N VAL A 86 -4.85 -11.16 -13.23
CA VAL A 86 -4.58 -10.93 -14.66
C VAL A 86 -3.19 -10.34 -14.77
N VAL A 87 -2.26 -11.14 -15.25
CA VAL A 87 -0.85 -10.76 -15.44
C VAL A 87 -0.53 -10.83 -16.92
N ALA A 88 -0.81 -9.75 -17.64
CA ALA A 88 -0.63 -9.68 -19.09
C ALA A 88 0.84 -9.47 -19.50
N ASP A 89 1.60 -8.77 -18.68
CA ASP A 89 3.00 -8.44 -18.90
C ASP A 89 3.75 -8.23 -17.56
N ASP A 90 4.98 -7.74 -17.62
CA ASP A 90 5.82 -7.45 -16.45
C ASP A 90 5.51 -6.09 -15.78
N LYS A 91 4.55 -5.31 -16.33
CA LYS A 91 4.19 -3.98 -15.85
C LYS A 91 3.08 -4.01 -14.78
N ASN A 92 3.16 -4.95 -13.86
CA ASN A 92 2.23 -5.04 -12.75
C ASN A 92 2.92 -5.45 -11.45
N ALA A 93 2.28 -5.19 -10.31
CA ALA A 93 2.85 -5.45 -9.00
C ALA A 93 3.23 -6.91 -8.79
N ILE A 94 2.45 -7.86 -9.31
CA ILE A 94 2.67 -9.31 -9.11
C ILE A 94 3.96 -9.74 -9.80
N ALA A 95 4.11 -9.46 -11.11
CA ALA A 95 5.29 -9.83 -11.87
C ALA A 95 6.56 -9.17 -11.30
N GLN A 96 6.46 -7.89 -10.93
CA GLN A 96 7.59 -7.17 -10.35
C GLN A 96 7.99 -7.69 -8.97
N LEU A 97 7.02 -8.12 -8.13
CA LEU A 97 7.29 -8.78 -6.85
C LEU A 97 7.92 -10.15 -7.04
N GLU A 98 7.38 -10.98 -7.94
CA GLU A 98 7.92 -12.30 -8.25
C GLU A 98 9.39 -12.17 -8.71
N ASN A 99 9.70 -11.23 -9.60
CA ASN A 99 11.06 -10.95 -10.06
C ASN A 99 11.96 -10.46 -8.91
N ALA A 100 11.50 -9.53 -8.09
CA ALA A 100 12.28 -9.01 -6.97
C ALA A 100 12.63 -10.11 -5.95
N VAL A 101 11.71 -11.01 -5.65
CA VAL A 101 11.94 -12.18 -4.80
C VAL A 101 13.04 -13.08 -5.38
N GLU A 102 13.01 -13.35 -6.69
CA GLU A 102 14.04 -14.17 -7.34
C GLU A 102 15.42 -13.49 -7.33
N VAL A 103 15.50 -12.17 -7.47
CA VAL A 103 16.76 -11.42 -7.32
C VAL A 103 17.31 -11.59 -5.91
N VAL A 104 16.49 -11.45 -4.87
CA VAL A 104 16.95 -11.61 -3.46
C VAL A 104 17.36 -13.04 -3.15
N LYS A 105 16.65 -14.05 -3.66
CA LYS A 105 17.05 -15.46 -3.52
C LYS A 105 18.41 -15.74 -4.16
N ASN A 106 18.66 -15.16 -5.32
CA ASN A 106 19.91 -15.34 -6.09
C ASN A 106 20.95 -14.24 -5.78
N ARG A 107 20.86 -13.59 -4.61
CA ARG A 107 21.67 -12.41 -4.25
C ARG A 107 23.18 -12.62 -4.34
N ALA A 108 23.66 -13.85 -4.19
CA ALA A 108 25.08 -14.16 -4.34
C ALA A 108 25.62 -13.95 -5.78
N LEU A 109 24.73 -13.91 -6.76
CA LEU A 109 25.02 -13.71 -8.18
C LEU A 109 24.66 -12.31 -8.68
N LYS A 110 24.31 -11.41 -7.77
CA LYS A 110 23.78 -10.07 -8.06
C LYS A 110 24.63 -9.00 -7.42
N SER A 111 24.63 -7.82 -8.01
CA SER A 111 25.26 -6.64 -7.40
C SER A 111 24.48 -6.18 -6.15
N ASP A 112 25.14 -5.47 -5.25
CA ASP A 112 24.48 -4.89 -4.07
C ASP A 112 23.38 -3.89 -4.47
N GLU A 113 23.53 -3.18 -5.58
CA GLU A 113 22.53 -2.26 -6.13
C GLU A 113 21.28 -3.01 -6.61
N GLU A 114 21.44 -4.12 -7.34
CA GLU A 114 20.31 -4.96 -7.78
C GLU A 114 19.56 -5.53 -6.58
N VAL A 115 20.26 -6.02 -5.56
CA VAL A 115 19.66 -6.57 -4.34
C VAL A 115 18.94 -5.47 -3.56
N THR A 116 19.55 -4.29 -3.44
CA THR A 116 18.94 -3.14 -2.77
C THR A 116 17.65 -2.73 -3.46
N LEU A 117 17.65 -2.63 -4.79
CA LEU A 117 16.46 -2.29 -5.57
C LEU A 117 15.37 -3.36 -5.42
N ALA A 118 15.75 -4.64 -5.43
CA ALA A 118 14.81 -5.74 -5.26
C ALA A 118 14.15 -5.73 -3.88
N ILE A 119 14.92 -5.51 -2.80
CA ILE A 119 14.37 -5.38 -1.43
C ILE A 119 13.42 -4.18 -1.35
N ARG A 120 13.77 -3.06 -1.96
CA ARG A 120 12.87 -1.89 -2.04
C ARG A 120 11.57 -2.24 -2.75
N LYS A 121 11.63 -2.92 -3.91
CA LYS A 121 10.44 -3.38 -4.62
C LYS A 121 9.58 -4.32 -3.77
N ILE A 122 10.19 -5.28 -3.04
CA ILE A 122 9.46 -6.17 -2.14
C ILE A 122 8.67 -5.36 -1.11
N VAL A 123 9.27 -4.39 -0.47
CA VAL A 123 8.60 -3.56 0.54
C VAL A 123 7.50 -2.73 -0.11
N GLU A 124 7.83 -1.92 -1.10
CA GLU A 124 6.91 -0.94 -1.68
C GLU A 124 5.75 -1.60 -2.41
N LEU A 125 6.02 -2.57 -3.28
CA LEU A 125 4.96 -3.20 -4.06
C LEU A 125 4.06 -4.10 -3.20
N THR A 126 4.58 -4.69 -2.12
CA THR A 126 3.71 -5.40 -1.18
C THR A 126 2.78 -4.43 -0.46
N ILE A 127 3.24 -3.27 -0.04
CA ILE A 127 2.39 -2.23 0.53
C ILE A 127 1.34 -1.75 -0.48
N GLU A 128 1.76 -1.43 -1.71
CA GLU A 128 0.87 -0.96 -2.78
C GLU A 128 -0.19 -2.01 -3.16
N MET A 129 0.18 -3.28 -3.25
CA MET A 129 -0.73 -4.40 -3.56
C MET A 129 -1.82 -4.57 -2.50
N HIS A 130 -1.55 -4.20 -1.25
CA HIS A 130 -2.48 -4.34 -0.13
C HIS A 130 -3.33 -3.07 0.11
N ASN A 131 -3.10 -2.02 -0.65
CA ASN A 131 -3.98 -0.86 -0.66
C ASN A 131 -5.21 -1.16 -1.52
N VAL A 132 -6.39 -1.09 -0.89
CA VAL A 132 -7.68 -1.25 -1.56
C VAL A 132 -7.79 -0.39 -2.82
N GLY A 133 -7.24 0.83 -2.80
CA GLY A 133 -7.25 1.76 -3.93
C GLY A 133 -6.44 1.30 -5.16
N ASN A 134 -5.58 0.29 -5.02
CA ASN A 134 -4.74 -0.24 -6.08
C ASN A 134 -5.21 -1.61 -6.62
N VAL A 135 -6.32 -2.14 -6.11
CA VAL A 135 -6.94 -3.35 -6.61
C VAL A 135 -7.98 -2.98 -7.66
N HIS A 136 -7.83 -3.50 -8.87
CA HIS A 136 -8.74 -3.30 -9.99
C HIS A 136 -9.44 -4.61 -10.35
N LEU A 137 -10.76 -4.58 -10.51
CA LEU A 137 -11.55 -5.68 -11.06
C LEU A 137 -11.83 -5.34 -12.53
N GLU A 138 -11.27 -6.14 -13.46
CA GLU A 138 -11.17 -5.82 -14.88
C GLU A 138 -12.54 -5.57 -15.55
N GLU A 139 -13.52 -6.43 -15.25
CA GLU A 139 -14.83 -6.39 -15.88
C GLU A 139 -15.88 -5.62 -15.05
N TYR A 140 -15.47 -4.96 -13.99
CA TYR A 140 -16.41 -4.21 -13.17
C TYR A 140 -16.90 -2.98 -13.93
N PRO A 141 -18.22 -2.67 -13.87
CA PRO A 141 -18.82 -1.61 -14.70
C PRO A 141 -18.29 -0.21 -14.43
N TYR A 142 -17.48 -0.05 -13.37
CA TYR A 142 -16.84 1.21 -13.04
C TYR A 142 -15.34 1.02 -13.02
N SER A 143 -14.59 1.91 -13.66
CA SER A 143 -13.16 2.01 -13.37
C SER A 143 -13.00 2.57 -11.96
N LYS A 144 -11.95 2.15 -11.27
CA LYS A 144 -11.61 2.68 -9.93
C LYS A 144 -11.44 4.21 -9.90
N ASP A 145 -11.23 4.83 -11.05
CA ASP A 145 -11.09 6.27 -11.18
C ASP A 145 -12.44 6.99 -11.40
N ASP A 146 -13.52 6.24 -11.72
CA ASP A 146 -14.86 6.78 -11.94
C ASP A 146 -15.66 6.96 -10.64
N PHE A 147 -15.17 6.38 -9.53
CA PHE A 147 -15.80 6.56 -8.23
C PHE A 147 -15.50 7.93 -7.65
N GLU A 148 -16.56 8.63 -7.28
CA GLU A 148 -16.47 9.82 -6.46
C GLU A 148 -17.18 9.58 -5.12
N PHE A 149 -16.41 9.57 -4.06
CA PHE A 149 -16.94 9.46 -2.71
C PHE A 149 -17.19 10.84 -2.14
N GLN A 150 -18.31 11.01 -1.46
CA GLN A 150 -18.58 12.17 -0.62
C GLN A 150 -18.03 11.89 0.78
N GLN A 151 -16.89 12.48 1.08
CA GLN A 151 -16.29 12.35 2.41
C GLN A 151 -16.77 13.45 3.34
N SER A 152 -17.32 13.07 4.50
CA SER A 152 -17.66 14.04 5.55
C SER A 152 -16.39 14.72 6.08
N MET A 153 -16.40 16.04 6.10
CA MET A 153 -15.32 16.90 6.60
C MET A 153 -15.68 17.57 7.93
N GLY A 154 -16.81 17.17 8.54
CA GLY A 154 -17.32 17.80 9.77
C GLY A 154 -16.64 17.23 11.02
N GLY A 155 -16.13 18.12 11.89
CA GLY A 155 -15.84 17.80 13.29
C GLY A 155 -17.11 17.76 14.15
N TYR A 156 -16.99 17.40 15.42
CA TYR A 156 -18.11 17.43 16.37
C TYR A 156 -18.82 18.80 16.36
N GLY A 157 -20.11 18.80 16.01
CA GLY A 157 -20.96 19.99 16.02
C GLY A 157 -20.87 20.91 14.79
N ALA A 158 -20.01 20.62 13.82
CA ALA A 158 -20.00 21.35 12.56
C ALA A 158 -21.03 20.75 11.57
N LYS A 159 -21.63 21.59 10.72
CA LYS A 159 -22.42 21.08 9.60
C LYS A 159 -21.53 20.20 8.73
N GLU A 160 -21.99 18.97 8.47
CA GLU A 160 -21.26 18.06 7.61
C GLU A 160 -20.97 18.71 6.25
N LYS A 161 -19.69 18.84 5.95
CA LYS A 161 -19.23 19.29 4.64
C LYS A 161 -18.68 18.06 3.92
N PHE A 162 -19.30 17.73 2.81
CA PHE A 162 -18.84 16.65 1.95
C PHE A 162 -17.92 17.19 0.88
N ARG A 163 -16.84 16.45 0.59
CA ARG A 163 -15.96 16.71 -0.56
C ARG A 163 -15.87 15.45 -1.41
N PRO A 164 -15.99 15.58 -2.74
CA PRO A 164 -15.80 14.45 -3.63
C PRO A 164 -14.34 13.96 -3.54
N ARG A 165 -14.17 12.65 -3.53
CA ARG A 165 -12.87 12.01 -3.52
C ARG A 165 -12.85 10.87 -4.53
N LYS A 166 -11.77 10.77 -5.29
CA LYS A 166 -11.53 9.61 -6.15
C LYS A 166 -11.21 8.38 -5.31
N TRP A 167 -11.56 7.19 -5.81
CA TRP A 167 -11.36 5.90 -5.16
C TRP A 167 -9.96 5.76 -4.52
N LYS A 168 -8.92 5.90 -5.33
CA LYS A 168 -7.54 5.79 -4.87
C LYS A 168 -7.21 6.80 -3.76
N HIS A 169 -7.62 8.03 -3.92
CA HIS A 169 -7.36 9.08 -2.92
C HIS A 169 -8.06 8.79 -1.60
N PHE A 170 -9.29 8.30 -1.66
CA PHE A 170 -10.05 7.93 -0.46
C PHE A 170 -9.33 6.86 0.34
N TRP A 171 -8.93 5.75 -0.30
CA TRP A 171 -8.24 4.64 0.37
C TRP A 171 -6.80 4.95 0.77
N SER A 172 -6.17 5.95 0.18
CA SER A 172 -4.83 6.38 0.56
C SER A 172 -4.83 7.35 1.75
N TYR A 173 -5.85 8.21 1.87
CA TYR A 173 -5.86 9.31 2.82
C TYR A 173 -7.11 9.38 3.71
N GLY A 174 -8.23 8.80 3.28
CA GLY A 174 -9.51 8.95 3.95
C GLY A 174 -9.48 8.49 5.40
N PHE A 175 -8.81 7.39 5.68
CA PHE A 175 -8.71 6.81 7.02
C PHE A 175 -7.71 7.51 7.93
N SER A 176 -6.71 8.20 7.38
CA SER A 176 -5.73 8.94 8.18
C SER A 176 -6.33 10.11 8.97
N VAL A 177 -7.50 10.60 8.57
CA VAL A 177 -8.16 11.74 9.21
C VAL A 177 -8.58 11.42 10.65
N PHE A 178 -8.97 10.17 10.92
CA PHE A 178 -9.48 9.77 12.25
C PHE A 178 -8.37 9.46 13.24
N HIS A 179 -7.18 9.11 12.77
CA HIS A 179 -6.01 8.79 13.57
C HIS A 179 -4.82 9.70 13.24
N SER A 180 -5.09 10.96 12.87
CA SER A 180 -4.07 11.91 12.43
C SER A 180 -2.98 12.21 13.47
N SER A 181 -3.25 11.95 14.75
CA SER A 181 -2.30 12.09 15.86
C SER A 181 -1.56 10.81 16.23
N TRP A 182 -1.88 9.68 15.60
CA TRP A 182 -1.25 8.42 15.94
C TRP A 182 0.13 8.29 15.28
N SER A 183 1.09 7.78 16.07
CA SER A 183 2.39 7.40 15.55
C SER A 183 2.35 6.00 14.93
N ALA A 184 3.39 5.63 14.19
CA ALA A 184 3.54 4.27 13.66
C ALA A 184 3.49 3.21 14.77
N GLU A 185 4.07 3.49 15.94
CA GLU A 185 4.06 2.58 17.10
C GLU A 185 2.66 2.35 17.67
N MET A 186 1.82 3.38 17.66
CA MET A 186 0.42 3.25 18.09
C MET A 186 -0.35 2.34 17.11
N HIS A 187 -0.17 2.54 15.82
CA HIS A 187 -0.75 1.66 14.79
C HIS A 187 -0.23 0.22 14.91
N ILE A 188 1.08 0.01 15.12
CA ILE A 188 1.64 -1.34 15.30
C ILE A 188 1.01 -2.04 16.49
N ARG A 189 0.83 -1.35 17.62
CA ARG A 189 0.19 -1.93 18.80
C ARG A 189 -1.24 -2.38 18.49
N ASP A 190 -2.00 -1.55 17.81
CA ASP A 190 -3.38 -1.84 17.42
C ASP A 190 -3.44 -3.00 16.41
N LEU A 191 -2.59 -2.98 15.38
CA LEU A 191 -2.45 -4.07 14.40
C LEU A 191 -2.13 -5.42 15.09
N LYS A 192 -1.25 -5.43 16.10
CA LYS A 192 -0.93 -6.64 16.85
C LYS A 192 -2.12 -7.15 17.66
N VAL A 193 -2.88 -6.27 18.27
CA VAL A 193 -4.07 -6.64 19.06
C VAL A 193 -5.16 -7.20 18.15
N CYS A 194 -5.49 -6.51 17.07
CA CYS A 194 -6.62 -6.86 16.22
C CYS A 194 -6.29 -8.00 15.24
N HIS A 195 -5.06 -8.02 14.69
CA HIS A 195 -4.68 -8.90 13.58
C HIS A 195 -3.55 -9.88 13.91
N GLY A 196 -2.88 -9.77 15.06
CA GLY A 196 -1.76 -10.65 15.43
C GLY A 196 -2.10 -12.13 15.45
N ARG A 197 -3.34 -12.48 15.82
CA ARG A 197 -3.85 -13.87 15.80
C ARG A 197 -3.92 -14.48 14.40
N TYR A 198 -3.95 -13.66 13.35
CA TYR A 198 -4.03 -14.09 11.95
C TYR A 198 -2.66 -14.10 11.26
N LYS A 199 -1.57 -13.84 11.98
CA LYS A 199 -0.21 -13.73 11.44
C LYS A 199 0.13 -14.88 10.50
N GLU A 200 0.03 -16.11 10.97
CA GLU A 200 0.39 -17.30 10.19
C GLU A 200 -0.48 -17.46 8.94
N GLN A 201 -1.77 -17.15 9.05
CA GLN A 201 -2.68 -17.15 7.92
C GLN A 201 -2.29 -16.08 6.89
N TYR A 202 -1.91 -14.88 7.33
CA TYR A 202 -1.50 -13.79 6.43
C TYR A 202 -0.17 -14.08 5.74
N MET A 203 0.76 -14.77 6.43
CA MET A 203 2.06 -15.15 5.86
C MET A 203 1.98 -16.32 4.88
N ALA A 204 0.93 -17.13 4.95
CA ALA A 204 0.76 -18.31 4.09
C ALA A 204 0.41 -17.92 2.64
N GLY A 205 0.73 -18.81 1.72
CA GLY A 205 0.40 -18.68 0.30
C GLY A 205 1.47 -17.99 -0.54
N THR A 206 1.12 -17.72 -1.78
CA THR A 206 1.96 -17.08 -2.79
C THR A 206 1.52 -15.64 -3.05
N ILE A 207 2.33 -14.89 -3.79
CA ILE A 207 1.99 -13.51 -4.21
C ILE A 207 0.64 -13.50 -4.97
N ARG A 208 0.37 -14.53 -5.78
CA ARG A 208 -0.89 -14.65 -6.54
C ARG A 208 -2.09 -14.98 -5.64
N ASP A 209 -1.90 -15.86 -4.64
CA ASP A 209 -2.93 -16.12 -3.63
C ASP A 209 -3.27 -14.86 -2.85
N TRP A 210 -2.25 -14.05 -2.53
CA TRP A 210 -2.44 -12.78 -1.82
C TRP A 210 -3.16 -11.73 -2.65
N ALA A 211 -2.93 -11.70 -3.96
CA ALA A 211 -3.70 -10.85 -4.88
C ALA A 211 -5.19 -11.25 -4.88
N THR A 212 -5.47 -12.55 -4.95
CA THR A 212 -6.83 -13.10 -4.84
C THR A 212 -7.48 -12.75 -3.49
N ASP A 213 -6.73 -12.83 -2.39
CA ASP A 213 -7.23 -12.43 -1.06
C ASP A 213 -7.59 -10.95 -1.00
N MET A 214 -6.81 -10.10 -1.66
CA MET A 214 -7.15 -8.69 -1.79
C MET A 214 -8.41 -8.48 -2.62
N GLY A 215 -8.60 -9.27 -3.68
CA GLY A 215 -9.84 -9.27 -4.45
C GLY A 215 -11.07 -9.59 -3.60
N LYS A 216 -10.99 -10.62 -2.74
CA LYS A 216 -12.07 -10.98 -1.79
C LYS A 216 -12.37 -9.85 -0.80
N LEU A 217 -11.33 -9.14 -0.37
CA LEU A 217 -11.47 -7.99 0.54
C LEU A 217 -12.14 -6.81 -0.16
N VAL A 218 -11.81 -6.56 -1.42
CA VAL A 218 -12.18 -5.35 -2.16
C VAL A 218 -13.50 -5.50 -2.92
N LYS A 219 -13.84 -6.71 -3.39
CA LYS A 219 -15.06 -6.93 -4.17
C LYS A 219 -16.33 -6.42 -3.49
N PRO A 220 -16.60 -6.68 -2.20
CA PRO A 220 -17.77 -6.12 -1.53
C PRO A 220 -17.80 -4.58 -1.53
N LEU A 221 -16.64 -3.93 -1.56
CA LEU A 221 -16.56 -2.48 -1.65
C LEU A 221 -16.95 -1.96 -3.03
N TYR A 222 -16.57 -2.67 -4.09
CA TYR A 222 -17.05 -2.38 -5.44
C TYR A 222 -18.56 -2.62 -5.58
N ASP A 223 -19.09 -3.68 -4.97
CA ASP A 223 -20.54 -3.97 -4.97
C ASP A 223 -21.33 -2.89 -4.21
N TRP A 224 -20.75 -2.34 -3.15
CA TRP A 224 -21.37 -1.29 -2.34
C TRP A 224 -21.21 0.11 -2.95
N ALA A 225 -20.05 0.41 -3.54
CA ALA A 225 -19.70 1.73 -4.02
C ALA A 225 -20.27 2.00 -5.40
N GLY A 226 -21.42 2.65 -5.45
CA GLY A 226 -21.94 3.23 -6.69
C GLY A 226 -21.30 4.60 -7.02
N PRO A 227 -21.55 5.16 -8.22
CA PRO A 227 -20.94 6.40 -8.69
C PRO A 227 -21.19 7.65 -7.81
N GLN A 228 -22.12 7.58 -6.87
CA GLN A 228 -22.48 8.68 -5.96
C GLN A 228 -22.54 8.22 -4.50
N CYS A 229 -21.69 7.27 -4.12
CA CYS A 229 -21.67 6.75 -2.78
C CYS A 229 -21.27 7.83 -1.76
N SER A 230 -22.08 8.01 -0.73
CA SER A 230 -21.76 8.88 0.41
C SER A 230 -21.19 8.05 1.55
N LEU A 231 -19.96 8.33 1.96
CA LEU A 231 -19.35 7.73 3.13
C LEU A 231 -19.78 8.48 4.39
N SER A 232 -20.77 7.94 5.06
CA SER A 232 -21.11 8.36 6.41
C SER A 232 -19.97 8.00 7.39
N ARG A 233 -19.96 8.64 8.55
CA ARG A 233 -19.03 8.29 9.64
C ARG A 233 -19.18 6.82 10.08
N GLN A 234 -20.40 6.29 10.03
CA GLN A 234 -20.66 4.89 10.35
C GLN A 234 -20.05 3.96 9.30
N ALA A 235 -20.30 4.20 8.02
CA ALA A 235 -19.69 3.41 6.93
C ALA A 235 -18.16 3.46 6.98
N HIS A 236 -17.57 4.62 7.35
CA HIS A 236 -16.13 4.71 7.57
C HIS A 236 -15.67 3.78 8.71
N ALA A 237 -16.35 3.78 9.84
CA ALA A 237 -15.97 2.92 10.97
C ALA A 237 -16.09 1.43 10.63
N GLU A 238 -17.10 1.04 9.83
CA GLU A 238 -17.27 -0.34 9.35
C GLU A 238 -16.15 -0.75 8.37
N GLU A 239 -15.65 0.17 7.55
CA GLU A 239 -14.59 -0.11 6.59
C GLU A 239 -13.16 0.05 7.14
N GLU A 240 -13.01 0.66 8.31
CA GLU A 240 -11.72 0.85 8.97
C GLU A 240 -11.03 -0.49 9.26
N GLU A 241 -11.78 -1.51 9.68
CA GLU A 241 -11.24 -2.86 9.91
C GLU A 241 -10.64 -3.45 8.62
N ARG A 242 -11.29 -3.24 7.46
CA ARG A 242 -10.77 -3.71 6.16
C ARG A 242 -9.48 -3.00 5.79
N PHE A 243 -9.42 -1.70 6.04
CA PHE A 243 -8.21 -0.92 5.82
C PHE A 243 -7.05 -1.43 6.69
N TYR A 244 -7.27 -1.61 8.00
CA TYR A 244 -6.25 -2.14 8.92
C TYR A 244 -5.86 -3.58 8.59
N ALA A 245 -6.80 -4.41 8.15
CA ALA A 245 -6.51 -5.74 7.66
C ALA A 245 -5.56 -5.71 6.44
N GLY A 246 -5.69 -4.73 5.54
CA GLY A 246 -4.76 -4.50 4.44
C GLY A 246 -3.35 -4.18 4.94
N VAL A 247 -3.23 -3.24 5.88
CA VAL A 247 -1.93 -2.85 6.49
C VAL A 247 -1.27 -4.04 7.19
N ALA A 248 -2.03 -4.82 7.97
CA ALA A 248 -1.51 -6.01 8.66
C ALA A 248 -1.04 -7.09 7.67
N ARG A 249 -1.82 -7.36 6.62
CA ARG A 249 -1.43 -8.30 5.56
C ARG A 249 -0.14 -7.86 4.89
N ALA A 250 0.00 -6.58 4.52
CA ALA A 250 1.22 -6.06 3.93
C ALA A 250 2.43 -6.32 4.83
N ALA A 251 2.32 -6.01 6.13
CA ALA A 251 3.39 -6.21 7.09
C ALA A 251 3.84 -7.67 7.18
N TYR A 252 2.90 -8.59 7.42
CA TYR A 252 3.23 -10.01 7.58
C TYR A 252 3.72 -10.65 6.28
N ARG A 253 3.22 -10.21 5.12
CA ARG A 253 3.63 -10.69 3.80
C ARG A 253 5.00 -10.19 3.38
N ILE A 254 5.38 -8.95 3.72
CA ILE A 254 6.77 -8.47 3.57
C ILE A 254 7.71 -9.38 4.40
N ALA A 255 7.36 -9.66 5.66
CA ALA A 255 8.17 -10.56 6.49
C ALA A 255 8.27 -11.96 5.88
N ALA A 256 7.17 -12.52 5.36
CA ALA A 256 7.16 -13.82 4.71
C ALA A 256 8.07 -13.87 3.48
N LEU A 257 7.99 -12.84 2.59
CA LEU A 257 8.85 -12.76 1.40
C LEU A 257 10.32 -12.68 1.79
N MET A 258 10.66 -11.82 2.73
CA MET A 258 12.05 -11.67 3.19
C MET A 258 12.57 -12.94 3.85
N ASN A 259 11.79 -13.56 4.77
CA ASN A 259 12.17 -14.81 5.44
C ASN A 259 12.39 -15.96 4.45
N ASN A 260 11.52 -16.09 3.44
CA ASN A 260 11.64 -17.15 2.43
C ASN A 260 12.75 -16.90 1.42
N SER A 261 13.14 -15.65 1.21
CA SER A 261 14.22 -15.28 0.29
C SER A 261 15.62 -15.39 0.93
N THR A 262 15.70 -15.60 2.25
CA THR A 262 16.96 -15.71 2.99
C THR A 262 17.31 -17.14 3.40
N LYS A 263 16.39 -18.08 3.18
CA LYS A 263 16.64 -19.53 3.34
C LYS A 263 17.52 -20.03 2.20
#